data_a2ba1867ef879685d3a39cc34520b4c0
#
_entry.id   a2ba1867ef879685d3a39cc34520b4c0
#
_cell.length_a   1.000
_cell.length_b   1.000
_cell.length_c   1.000
_cell.angle_alpha   90.00
_cell.angle_beta   90.00
_cell.angle_gamma   90.00
#
_symmetry.space_group_name_H-M   'P 1'
#
loop_
_entity.id
_entity.type
_entity.pdbx_description
1 polymer ?
#
loop_
_entity_poly.entity_id
_entity_poly.type
_entity_poly.pdbx_seq_one_letter_code
_entity_poly.pdbx_strand_id
1 'polypeptide(L)'
;MGCIKKMDKTKKVATTSLSRTIKNETLTYISKMNGQGVSNLHHVFISEVEKSLISAVLNHLGGNVTKTASYLGINRGTLIKRIKDYGLTYK
;
A
#
# COMPACT_ATOMS: atom_id res chain seq x y z
N MET A 1 5.41 -23.74 12.20
CA MET A 1 6.53 -22.94 11.86
C MET A 1 7.04 -23.15 10.46
N GLY A 2 7.35 -24.37 10.12
CA GLY A 2 7.86 -24.64 8.81
C GLY A 2 6.94 -24.28 7.68
N CYS A 3 5.67 -24.57 7.87
CA CYS A 3 4.68 -24.27 6.85
C CYS A 3 4.63 -22.82 6.49
N ILE A 4 4.57 -22.02 7.51
CA ILE A 4 4.49 -20.59 7.33
C ILE A 4 5.70 -20.06 6.62
N LYS A 5 6.84 -20.58 6.98
CA LYS A 5 8.08 -20.17 6.35
C LYS A 5 8.11 -20.48 4.88
N LYS A 6 7.59 -21.64 4.53
CA LYS A 6 7.58 -22.03 3.13
C LYS A 6 6.70 -21.13 2.30
N MET A 7 5.52 -20.86 2.80
CA MET A 7 4.62 -19.97 2.11
C MET A 7 5.22 -18.59 1.99
N ASP A 8 5.84 -18.18 3.05
CA ASP A 8 6.42 -16.84 3.10
C ASP A 8 7.59 -16.67 2.17
N LYS A 9 8.16 -17.74 1.71
CA LYS A 9 9.31 -17.63 0.84
C LYS A 9 9.04 -16.78 -0.37
N THR A 10 7.98 -17.09 -1.09
CA THR A 10 7.63 -16.33 -2.26
C THR A 10 7.21 -14.92 -1.86
N LYS A 11 6.41 -14.84 -0.83
CA LYS A 11 5.96 -13.55 -0.32
C LYS A 11 7.13 -12.74 0.17
N LYS A 12 8.10 -13.41 0.76
CA LYS A 12 9.25 -12.75 1.31
C LYS A 12 10.08 -12.06 0.26
N VAL A 13 10.21 -12.68 -0.90
CA VAL A 13 10.95 -12.07 -1.99
C VAL A 13 10.27 -10.78 -2.41
N ALA A 14 8.96 -10.83 -2.61
CA ALA A 14 8.21 -9.65 -2.99
C ALA A 14 8.23 -8.59 -1.91
N THR A 15 8.05 -9.00 -0.65
CA THR A 15 8.06 -8.06 0.46
C THR A 15 9.45 -7.47 0.70
N THR A 16 10.49 -8.23 0.41
CA THR A 16 11.84 -7.72 0.57
C THR A 16 12.10 -6.59 -0.42
N SER A 17 11.64 -6.78 -1.65
CA SER A 17 11.78 -5.76 -2.67
C SER A 17 10.98 -4.50 -2.29
N LEU A 18 9.77 -4.71 -1.85
CA LEU A 18 8.92 -3.60 -1.41
C LEU A 18 9.53 -2.90 -0.20
N SER A 19 10.02 -3.67 0.74
CA SER A 19 10.64 -3.14 1.94
C SER A 19 11.82 -2.24 1.60
N ARG A 20 12.64 -2.68 0.66
CA ARG A 20 13.78 -1.91 0.23
C ARG A 20 13.36 -0.58 -0.39
N THR A 21 12.35 -0.65 -1.24
CA THR A 21 11.84 0.55 -1.90
C THR A 21 11.31 1.54 -0.87
N ILE A 22 10.53 1.05 0.10
CA ILE A 22 9.99 1.92 1.14
C ILE A 22 11.10 2.57 1.96
N LYS A 23 12.11 1.79 2.33
CA LYS A 23 13.21 2.32 3.11
C LYS A 23 13.95 3.41 2.35
N ASN A 24 14.21 3.16 1.08
CA ASN A 24 14.92 4.13 0.24
C ASN A 24 14.11 5.41 0.08
N GLU A 25 12.82 5.27 -0.20
CA GLU A 25 11.95 6.43 -0.37
C GLU A 25 11.83 7.22 0.92
N THR A 26 11.76 6.53 2.03
CA THR A 26 11.66 7.18 3.34
C THR A 26 12.90 8.02 3.60
N LEU A 27 14.07 7.43 3.39
CA LEU A 27 15.32 8.15 3.64
C LEU A 27 15.48 9.34 2.70
N THR A 28 15.05 9.18 1.46
CA THR A 28 15.08 10.26 0.50
C THR A 28 14.20 11.42 0.94
N TYR A 29 13.01 11.08 1.41
CA TYR A 29 12.07 12.08 1.88
C TYR A 29 12.64 12.86 3.07
N ILE A 30 13.19 12.14 4.02
CA ILE A 30 13.78 12.76 5.21
C ILE A 30 14.94 13.66 4.83
N SER A 31 15.78 13.20 3.89
CA SER A 31 16.91 13.97 3.41
C SER A 31 16.48 15.28 2.76
N LYS A 32 15.45 15.20 1.94
CA LYS A 32 14.95 16.40 1.27
C LYS A 32 14.39 17.42 2.24
N MET A 33 13.83 16.93 3.34
CA MET A 33 13.27 17.82 4.33
C MET A 33 14.32 18.39 5.26
N ASN A 34 15.52 17.83 5.24
CA ASN A 34 16.61 18.26 6.13
C ASN A 34 16.20 18.19 7.60
N GLY A 35 15.35 17.24 7.91
CA GLY A 35 14.89 17.08 9.28
C GLY A 35 13.85 18.09 9.72
N GLN A 36 13.51 19.03 8.85
CA GLN A 36 12.53 20.05 9.20
C GLN A 36 11.16 19.64 8.70
N GLY A 37 10.18 19.81 9.57
CA GLY A 37 8.82 19.46 9.21
C GLY A 37 8.58 17.98 9.09
N VAL A 38 9.52 17.17 9.53
CA VAL A 38 9.33 15.72 9.52
C VAL A 38 8.52 15.33 10.72
N SER A 39 7.21 15.26 10.51
CA SER A 39 6.30 14.81 11.54
C SER A 39 5.18 14.13 10.78
N ASN A 40 4.38 13.36 11.49
CA ASN A 40 3.26 12.72 10.83
C ASN A 40 3.70 11.82 9.67
N LEU A 41 4.94 11.39 9.69
CA LEU A 41 5.53 10.61 8.61
C LEU A 41 4.77 9.32 8.36
N HIS A 42 4.36 8.67 9.43
CA HIS A 42 3.60 7.43 9.33
C HIS A 42 2.34 7.67 8.51
N HIS A 43 1.58 8.69 8.85
CA HIS A 43 0.34 8.98 8.14
C HIS A 43 0.59 9.28 6.67
N VAL A 44 1.60 10.10 6.41
CA VAL A 44 1.94 10.49 5.03
C VAL A 44 2.29 9.26 4.18
N PHE A 45 3.18 8.42 4.70
CA PHE A 45 3.64 7.27 3.93
C PHE A 45 2.58 6.17 3.83
N ILE A 46 1.89 5.90 4.91
CA ILE A 46 0.89 4.84 4.89
C ILE A 46 -0.27 5.23 3.97
N SER A 47 -0.66 6.49 3.97
CA SER A 47 -1.71 6.95 3.07
C SER A 47 -1.30 6.79 1.62
N GLU A 48 -0.07 7.14 1.29
CA GLU A 48 0.42 7.00 -0.09
C GLU A 48 0.50 5.55 -0.52
N VAL A 49 0.99 4.70 0.36
CA VAL A 49 1.09 3.28 0.07
C VAL A 49 -0.30 2.69 -0.14
N GLU A 50 -1.22 3.00 0.76
CA GLU A 50 -2.57 2.48 0.67
C GLU A 50 -3.27 2.95 -0.61
N LYS A 51 -3.15 4.23 -0.89
CA LYS A 51 -3.72 4.81 -2.10
C LYS A 51 -3.20 4.12 -3.35
N SER A 52 -1.89 3.97 -3.43
CA SER A 52 -1.26 3.33 -4.58
C SER A 52 -1.68 1.88 -4.71
N LEU A 53 -1.73 1.18 -3.59
CA LEU A 53 -2.09 -0.21 -3.57
C LEU A 53 -3.52 -0.42 -4.06
N ILE A 54 -4.45 0.36 -3.51
CA ILE A 54 -5.86 0.27 -3.89
C ILE A 54 -6.02 0.60 -5.37
N SER A 55 -5.37 1.67 -5.81
CA SER A 55 -5.46 2.11 -7.18
C SER A 55 -4.97 1.03 -8.15
N ALA A 56 -3.85 0.42 -7.83
CA ALA A 56 -3.27 -0.61 -8.68
C ALA A 56 -4.19 -1.83 -8.81
N VAL A 57 -4.69 -2.31 -7.69
CA VAL A 57 -5.55 -3.49 -7.70
C VAL A 57 -6.88 -3.18 -8.37
N LEU A 58 -7.46 -2.03 -8.04
CA LEU A 58 -8.74 -1.63 -8.59
C LEU A 58 -8.66 -1.52 -10.12
N ASN A 59 -7.62 -0.88 -10.62
CA ASN A 59 -7.45 -0.76 -12.06
C ASN A 59 -7.19 -2.10 -12.73
N HIS A 60 -6.41 -2.95 -12.08
CA HIS A 60 -6.13 -4.28 -12.59
C HIS A 60 -7.41 -5.09 -12.75
N LEU A 61 -8.36 -4.89 -11.85
CA LEU A 61 -9.62 -5.62 -11.86
C LEU A 61 -10.75 -4.86 -12.55
N GLY A 62 -10.39 -3.86 -13.33
CA GLY A 62 -11.38 -3.13 -14.14
C GLY A 62 -12.42 -2.38 -13.34
N GLY A 63 -12.08 -1.95 -12.15
CA GLY A 63 -12.99 -1.19 -11.31
C GLY A 63 -13.95 -2.04 -10.48
N ASN A 64 -13.71 -3.35 -10.44
CA ASN A 64 -14.56 -4.25 -9.67
C ASN A 64 -14.26 -4.13 -8.18
N VAL A 65 -15.08 -3.36 -7.49
CA VAL A 65 -14.88 -3.07 -6.08
C VAL A 65 -14.93 -4.33 -5.21
N THR A 66 -15.86 -5.21 -5.51
CA THR A 66 -16.01 -6.43 -4.73
C THR A 66 -14.78 -7.31 -4.79
N LYS A 67 -14.27 -7.51 -6.00
CA LYS A 67 -13.06 -8.31 -6.17
C LYS A 67 -11.84 -7.63 -5.57
N THR A 68 -11.78 -6.31 -5.71
CA THR A 68 -10.67 -5.55 -5.16
C THR A 68 -10.63 -5.70 -3.64
N ALA A 69 -11.77 -5.61 -2.98
CA ALA A 69 -11.84 -5.78 -1.54
C ALA A 69 -11.36 -7.17 -1.14
N SER A 70 -11.75 -8.17 -1.93
CA SER A 70 -11.34 -9.54 -1.67
C SER A 70 -9.82 -9.71 -1.83
N TYR A 71 -9.26 -9.15 -2.89
CA TYR A 71 -7.82 -9.21 -3.12
C TYR A 71 -7.05 -8.54 -1.99
N LEU A 72 -7.55 -7.42 -1.53
CA LEU A 72 -6.88 -6.67 -0.48
C LEU A 72 -7.13 -7.22 0.91
N GLY A 73 -8.13 -8.08 1.03
CA GLY A 73 -8.47 -8.65 2.32
C GLY A 73 -9.13 -7.65 3.27
N ILE A 74 -9.84 -6.69 2.71
CA ILE A 74 -10.54 -5.71 3.54
C ILE A 74 -12.02 -5.72 3.23
N ASN A 75 -12.79 -5.12 4.12
CA ASN A 75 -14.23 -5.04 3.98
C ASN A 75 -14.58 -4.11 2.82
N ARG A 76 -15.62 -4.49 2.07
CA ARG A 76 -16.05 -3.72 0.92
C ARG A 76 -16.42 -2.29 1.30
N GLY A 77 -17.10 -2.14 2.44
CA GLY A 77 -17.47 -0.80 2.91
C GLY A 77 -16.27 0.05 3.21
N THR A 78 -15.26 -0.55 3.83
CA THR A 78 -14.02 0.13 4.13
C THR A 78 -13.33 0.57 2.84
N LEU A 79 -13.31 -0.32 1.85
CA LEU A 79 -12.69 0.00 0.57
C LEU A 79 -13.39 1.18 -0.10
N ILE A 80 -14.71 1.17 -0.11
CA ILE A 80 -15.47 2.25 -0.71
C ILE A 80 -15.14 3.58 -0.03
N LYS A 81 -15.05 3.54 1.29
CA LYS A 81 -14.70 4.73 2.03
C LYS A 81 -13.32 5.24 1.66
N ARG A 82 -12.35 4.33 1.54
CA ARG A 82 -10.99 4.71 1.15
C ARG A 82 -10.95 5.30 -0.25
N ILE A 83 -11.71 4.71 -1.16
CA ILE A 83 -11.75 5.21 -2.53
C ILE A 83 -12.25 6.65 -2.54
N LYS A 84 -13.28 6.92 -1.75
CA LYS A 84 -13.79 8.27 -1.63
C LYS A 84 -12.80 9.21 -0.98
N ASP A 85 -12.23 8.77 0.14
CA ASP A 85 -11.31 9.60 0.90
C ASP A 85 -10.08 9.98 0.07
N TYR A 86 -9.62 9.07 -0.73
CA TYR A 86 -8.44 9.32 -1.56
C TYR A 86 -8.78 9.91 -2.93
N GLY A 87 -10.04 10.03 -3.23
CA GLY A 87 -10.45 10.57 -4.52
C GLY A 87 -10.01 9.74 -5.70
N LEU A 88 -10.03 8.43 -5.55
CA LEU A 88 -9.59 7.53 -6.60
C LEU A 88 -10.64 7.38 -7.67
N THR A 89 -10.17 7.35 -8.91
CA THR A 89 -11.07 7.09 -10.04
C THR A 89 -10.75 5.72 -10.58
N TYR A 90 -11.76 5.07 -11.13
CA TYR A 90 -11.58 3.74 -11.71
C TYR A 90 -12.62 3.49 -12.77
N LYS A 91 -12.34 2.52 -13.58
CA LYS A 91 -13.28 2.19 -14.67
C LYS A 91 -13.85 0.83 -14.48
#